data_8e494125d8114b19b96a7de3eb65ec21
#
_entry.id   8e494125d8114b19b96a7de3eb65ec21
#
_cell.length_a   1.000
_cell.length_b   1.000
_cell.length_c   1.000
_cell.angle_alpha   90.00
_cell.angle_beta   90.00
_cell.angle_gamma   90.00
#
_symmetry.space_group_name_H-M   'P 1'
#
loop_
_entity.id
_entity.type
_entity.pdbx_description
1 polymer ?
#
loop_
_entity_poly.entity_id
_entity_poly.type
_entity_poly.pdbx_seq_one_letter_code
_entity_poly.pdbx_strand_id
1 'polypeptide(L)'
;MSEYAYRATILIPVYNAEKYIGKCIESLTEQTVGFENIEILFVNDGSTDSSEEICRSFSERYENVSLLSKQNGGCASARNYGLPKAQGKYIFYLDADDCLKNDTVEAVTDFFDSVYDEVDLVTYRIIQYY
;
A
#
# COMPACT_ATOMS: atom_id res chain seq x y z
N MET A 1 5.19 -7.71 -22.61
CA MET A 1 5.28 -6.50 -21.76
C MET A 1 4.00 -6.28 -21.00
N SER A 2 4.11 -6.00 -19.71
CA SER A 2 2.93 -5.63 -18.92
C SER A 2 2.52 -4.21 -19.27
N GLU A 3 1.22 -3.97 -19.39
CA GLU A 3 0.66 -2.62 -19.57
C GLU A 3 0.68 -1.80 -18.27
N TYR A 4 1.04 -2.43 -17.15
CA TYR A 4 1.09 -1.81 -15.83
C TYR A 4 2.53 -1.54 -15.41
N ALA A 5 2.75 -0.40 -14.77
CA ALA A 5 4.07 -0.02 -14.27
C ALA A 5 4.55 -0.93 -13.14
N TYR A 6 3.61 -1.43 -12.33
CA TYR A 6 3.89 -2.28 -11.17
C TYR A 6 2.95 -3.47 -11.13
N ARG A 7 3.40 -4.55 -10.49
CA ARG A 7 2.57 -5.73 -10.29
C ARG A 7 1.39 -5.44 -9.37
N ALA A 8 1.60 -4.61 -8.36
CA ALA A 8 0.56 -4.22 -7.42
C ALA A 8 0.81 -2.81 -6.89
N THR A 9 -0.26 -2.15 -6.48
CA THR A 9 -0.20 -0.92 -5.69
C THR A 9 -0.71 -1.24 -4.29
N ILE A 10 0.07 -0.85 -3.29
CA ILE A 10 -0.35 -0.92 -1.89
C ILE A 10 -0.80 0.48 -1.50
N LEU A 11 -2.11 0.67 -1.39
CA LEU A 11 -2.70 1.95 -1.02
C LEU A 11 -2.90 2.01 0.47
N ILE A 12 -2.27 2.98 1.12
CA ILE A 12 -2.20 3.07 2.57
C ILE A 12 -2.76 4.42 3.02
N PRO A 13 -4.01 4.46 3.51
CA PRO A 13 -4.53 5.66 4.16
C PRO A 13 -3.74 5.91 5.45
N VAL A 14 -3.34 7.16 5.68
CA VAL A 14 -2.53 7.53 6.84
C VAL A 14 -3.22 8.64 7.62
N TYR A 15 -3.50 8.38 8.88
CA TYR A 15 -4.00 9.38 9.80
C TYR A 15 -3.43 9.14 11.19
N ASN A 16 -2.56 10.05 11.65
CA ASN A 16 -1.94 10.00 12.97
C ASN A 16 -1.37 8.61 13.33
N ALA A 17 -0.54 8.09 12.43
CA ALA A 17 0.05 6.75 12.53
C ALA A 17 1.56 6.76 12.67
N GLU A 18 2.16 7.85 13.18
CA GLU A 18 3.62 8.01 13.25
C GLU A 18 4.33 6.86 13.97
N LYS A 19 3.67 6.22 14.93
CA LYS A 19 4.24 5.12 15.71
C LYS A 19 4.30 3.81 14.93
N TYR A 20 3.54 3.67 13.85
CA TYR A 20 3.31 2.40 13.17
C TYR A 20 3.82 2.35 11.74
N ILE A 21 3.92 3.48 11.07
CA ILE A 21 4.27 3.55 9.64
C ILE A 21 5.59 2.87 9.33
N GLY A 22 6.59 3.02 10.20
CA GLY A 22 7.91 2.42 9.97
C GLY A 22 7.87 0.91 9.83
N LYS A 23 7.12 0.23 10.70
CA LYS A 23 6.95 -1.23 10.63
C LYS A 23 6.12 -1.66 9.43
N CYS A 24 5.09 -0.89 9.10
CA CYS A 24 4.27 -1.12 7.92
C CYS A 24 5.15 -1.14 6.67
N ILE A 25 5.97 -0.10 6.49
CA ILE A 25 6.87 0.01 5.34
C ILE A 25 7.92 -1.09 5.34
N GLU A 26 8.51 -1.40 6.50
CA GLU A 26 9.50 -2.48 6.61
C GLU A 26 8.94 -3.79 6.08
N SER A 27 7.68 -4.10 6.42
CA SER A 27 7.03 -5.32 5.94
C SER A 27 6.87 -5.34 4.41
N LEU A 28 6.78 -4.17 3.79
CA LEU A 28 6.66 -4.04 2.33
C LEU A 28 8.01 -4.13 1.64
N THR A 29 9.09 -3.65 2.26
CA THR A 29 10.44 -3.77 1.69
C THR A 29 10.93 -5.21 1.64
N GLU A 30 10.33 -6.09 2.44
CA GLU A 30 10.73 -7.50 2.55
C GLU A 30 9.85 -8.45 1.72
N GLN A 31 8.96 -7.92 0.89
CA GLN A 31 8.07 -8.77 0.10
C GLN A 31 8.84 -9.61 -0.93
N THR A 32 8.50 -10.89 -1.01
CA THR A 32 9.20 -11.84 -1.90
C THR A 32 9.00 -11.55 -3.38
N VAL A 33 7.95 -10.81 -3.73
CA VAL A 33 7.73 -10.37 -5.12
C VAL A 33 8.79 -9.36 -5.58
N GLY A 34 9.53 -8.76 -4.65
CA GLY A 34 10.50 -7.70 -4.91
C GLY A 34 9.89 -6.32 -4.67
N PHE A 35 10.55 -5.53 -3.82
CA PHE A 35 10.08 -4.19 -3.47
C PHE A 35 9.92 -3.29 -4.70
N GLU A 36 10.81 -3.42 -5.67
CA GLU A 36 10.79 -2.65 -6.92
C GLU A 36 9.59 -2.95 -7.81
N ASN A 37 8.92 -4.07 -7.58
CA ASN A 37 7.75 -4.50 -8.37
C ASN A 37 6.42 -4.03 -7.78
N ILE A 38 6.45 -3.36 -6.64
CA ILE A 38 5.24 -2.81 -6.01
C ILE A 38 5.32 -1.29 -5.92
N GLU A 39 4.16 -0.66 -6.08
CA GLU A 39 3.98 0.76 -5.81
C GLU A 39 3.41 0.92 -4.41
N ILE A 40 3.97 1.84 -3.63
CA ILE A 40 3.40 2.23 -2.35
C ILE A 40 2.81 3.63 -2.50
N LEU A 41 1.53 3.75 -2.23
CA LEU A 41 0.80 4.99 -2.36
C LEU A 41 0.22 5.39 -1.00
N PHE A 42 0.91 6.28 -0.31
CA PHE A 42 0.41 6.86 0.93
C PHE A 42 -0.60 7.95 0.62
N VAL A 43 -1.72 7.92 1.30
CA VAL A 43 -2.69 9.03 1.27
C VAL A 43 -2.81 9.59 2.69
N ASN A 44 -2.14 10.70 2.94
CA ASN A 44 -2.20 11.39 4.21
C ASN A 44 -3.53 12.12 4.34
N ASP A 45 -4.36 11.66 5.25
CA ASP A 45 -5.72 12.14 5.47
C ASP A 45 -5.77 13.23 6.56
N GLY A 46 -4.92 14.23 6.42
CA GLY A 46 -4.91 15.38 7.32
C GLY A 46 -4.29 15.10 8.69
N SER A 47 -3.23 14.28 8.73
CA SER A 47 -2.54 13.98 10.00
C SER A 47 -2.03 15.24 10.69
N THR A 48 -2.11 15.24 12.03
CA THR A 48 -1.63 16.34 12.87
C THR A 48 -0.31 16.01 13.59
N ASP A 49 0.16 14.76 13.45
CA ASP A 49 1.44 14.30 14.00
C ASP A 49 2.55 14.29 12.91
N SER A 50 3.64 13.55 13.11
CA SER A 50 4.75 13.47 12.17
C SER A 50 4.53 12.46 11.04
N SER A 51 3.32 11.91 10.87
CA SER A 51 3.01 10.92 9.84
C SER A 51 3.36 11.41 8.43
N GLU A 52 2.96 12.64 8.10
CA GLU A 52 3.22 13.20 6.77
C GLU A 52 4.72 13.28 6.47
N GLU A 53 5.52 13.75 7.43
CA GLU A 53 6.97 13.87 7.28
C GLU A 53 7.64 12.52 7.07
N ILE A 54 7.19 11.50 7.81
CA ILE A 54 7.71 10.14 7.69
C ILE A 54 7.42 9.59 6.29
N CYS A 55 6.19 9.72 5.84
CA CYS A 55 5.79 9.26 4.50
C CYS A 55 6.55 10.01 3.39
N ARG A 56 6.72 11.32 3.56
CA ARG A 56 7.48 12.13 2.59
C ARG A 56 8.93 11.68 2.50
N SER A 57 9.56 11.39 3.63
CA SER A 57 10.91 10.86 3.68
C SER A 57 11.06 9.58 2.85
N PHE A 58 10.10 8.66 2.97
CA PHE A 58 10.09 7.45 2.16
C PHE A 58 9.86 7.73 0.68
N SER A 59 8.96 8.65 0.36
CA SER A 59 8.68 8.99 -1.05
C SER A 59 9.88 9.65 -1.74
N GLU A 60 10.68 10.40 -1.01
CA GLU A 60 11.89 11.01 -1.55
C GLU A 60 13.02 9.99 -1.71
N ARG A 61 13.00 8.94 -0.91
CA ARG A 61 14.04 7.91 -0.88
C ARG A 61 13.85 6.83 -1.93
N TYR A 62 12.60 6.51 -2.27
CA TYR A 62 12.26 5.42 -3.18
C TYR A 62 11.36 5.90 -4.31
N GLU A 63 11.74 5.59 -5.54
CA GLU A 63 11.01 5.97 -6.74
C GLU A 63 9.59 5.40 -6.80
N ASN A 64 9.40 4.21 -6.24
CA ASN A 64 8.11 3.50 -6.24
C ASN A 64 7.21 3.86 -5.06
N VAL A 65 7.59 4.85 -4.26
CA VAL A 65 6.80 5.33 -3.12
C VAL A 65 6.33 6.75 -3.38
N SER A 66 5.03 6.99 -3.27
CA SER A 66 4.43 8.31 -3.47
C SER A 66 3.60 8.72 -2.26
N LEU A 67 3.53 10.01 -2.02
CA LEU A 67 2.71 10.60 -0.97
C LEU A 67 1.71 11.57 -1.58
N LEU A 68 0.43 11.35 -1.28
CA LEU A 68 -0.64 12.30 -1.56
C LEU A 68 -1.16 12.82 -0.23
N SER A 69 -1.47 14.10 -0.17
CA SER A 69 -2.05 14.71 1.03
C SER A 69 -3.40 15.33 0.70
N LYS A 70 -4.35 15.20 1.64
CA LYS A 70 -5.68 15.76 1.49
C LYS A 70 -6.21 16.21 2.85
N GLN A 71 -7.24 17.02 2.83
CA GLN A 71 -7.97 17.39 4.04
C GLN A 71 -8.64 16.15 4.62
N ASN A 72 -8.66 16.03 5.94
CA ASN A 72 -9.27 14.89 6.65
C ASN A 72 -10.71 14.64 6.19
N GLY A 73 -10.98 13.41 5.79
CA GLY A 73 -12.29 12.98 5.31
C GLY A 73 -12.59 11.52 5.62
N GLY A 74 -11.65 10.83 6.27
CA GLY A 74 -11.80 9.43 6.66
C GLY A 74 -11.17 8.44 5.68
N CYS A 75 -11.10 7.18 6.08
CA CYS A 75 -10.45 6.09 5.34
C CYS A 75 -11.01 5.90 3.92
N ALA A 76 -12.33 5.89 3.79
CA ALA A 76 -12.97 5.71 2.47
C ALA A 76 -12.65 6.88 1.55
N SER A 77 -12.65 8.11 2.06
CA SER A 77 -12.27 9.29 1.32
C SER A 77 -10.82 9.22 0.84
N ALA A 78 -9.91 8.77 1.71
CA ALA A 78 -8.50 8.61 1.36
C ALA A 78 -8.31 7.56 0.27
N ARG A 79 -9.00 6.41 0.37
CA ARG A 79 -8.93 5.36 -0.65
C ARG A 79 -9.46 5.85 -2.00
N ASN A 80 -10.59 6.54 -2.00
CA ASN A 80 -11.16 7.11 -3.23
C ASN A 80 -10.25 8.16 -3.86
N TYR A 81 -9.53 8.92 -3.05
CA TYR A 81 -8.59 9.92 -3.52
C TYR A 81 -7.37 9.28 -4.19
N GLY A 82 -6.85 8.21 -3.62
CA GLY A 82 -5.64 7.55 -4.11
C GLY A 82 -5.87 6.60 -5.28
N LEU A 83 -7.02 5.93 -5.31
CA LEU A 83 -7.28 4.86 -6.27
C LEU A 83 -7.05 5.25 -7.73
N PRO A 84 -7.52 6.42 -8.24
CA PRO A 84 -7.29 6.79 -9.64
C PRO A 84 -5.81 6.99 -9.99
N LYS A 85 -4.93 7.14 -9.02
CA LYS A 85 -3.50 7.39 -9.23
C LYS A 85 -2.67 6.12 -9.17
N ALA A 86 -3.28 4.98 -8.82
CA ALA A 86 -2.59 3.70 -8.73
C ALA A 86 -2.15 3.21 -10.11
N GLN A 87 -0.91 2.73 -10.21
CA GLN A 87 -0.31 2.26 -11.46
C GLN A 87 -0.08 0.74 -11.47
N GLY A 88 -0.43 0.06 -10.38
CA GLY A 88 -0.28 -1.38 -10.28
C GLY A 88 -1.41 -2.14 -10.93
N LYS A 89 -1.12 -3.36 -11.39
CA LYS A 89 -2.12 -4.26 -11.95
C LYS A 89 -3.20 -4.62 -10.94
N TYR A 90 -2.82 -4.83 -9.69
CA TYR A 90 -3.71 -5.17 -8.59
C TYR A 90 -3.60 -4.12 -7.48
N ILE A 91 -4.69 -3.91 -6.75
CA ILE A 91 -4.74 -2.94 -5.66
C ILE A 91 -4.89 -3.68 -4.34
N PHE A 92 -3.99 -3.38 -3.41
CA PHE A 92 -4.08 -3.81 -2.02
C PHE A 92 -4.43 -2.61 -1.16
N TYR A 93 -5.35 -2.78 -0.24
CA TYR A 93 -5.62 -1.80 0.81
C TYR A 93 -4.97 -2.28 2.09
N LEU A 94 -4.14 -1.45 2.68
CA LEU A 94 -3.42 -1.76 3.91
C LEU A 94 -3.51 -0.58 4.87
N ASP A 95 -3.89 -0.85 6.12
CA ASP A 95 -3.92 0.19 7.14
C ASP A 95 -2.48 0.47 7.61
N ALA A 96 -2.21 1.73 7.96
CA ALA A 96 -0.86 2.17 8.31
C ALA A 96 -0.31 1.54 9.60
N ASP A 97 -1.17 0.97 10.43
CA ASP A 97 -0.80 0.26 11.67
C ASP A 97 -0.68 -1.26 11.47
N ASP A 98 -0.84 -1.74 10.24
CA ASP A 98 -0.74 -3.16 9.92
C ASP A 98 0.56 -3.47 9.18
N CYS A 99 0.90 -4.76 9.15
CA CYS A 99 2.05 -5.30 8.43
C CYS A 99 1.59 -6.44 7.55
N LEU A 100 2.26 -6.64 6.42
CA LEU A 100 2.04 -7.80 5.57
C LEU A 100 3.10 -8.86 5.84
N LYS A 101 2.69 -10.11 5.81
CA LYS A 101 3.63 -11.23 5.77
C LYS A 101 4.46 -11.14 4.48
N ASN A 102 5.72 -11.57 4.52
CA ASN A 102 6.68 -11.31 3.42
C ASN A 102 6.30 -11.90 2.06
N ASP A 103 5.43 -12.92 2.02
CA ASP A 103 4.99 -13.56 0.76
C ASP A 103 3.58 -13.16 0.32
N THR A 104 2.94 -12.24 1.02
CA THR A 104 1.53 -11.91 0.79
C THR A 104 1.27 -11.36 -0.62
N VAL A 105 2.04 -10.40 -1.06
CA VAL A 105 1.82 -9.78 -2.38
C VAL A 105 2.05 -10.79 -3.50
N GLU A 106 3.11 -11.58 -3.41
CA GLU A 106 3.39 -12.61 -4.41
C GLU A 106 2.28 -13.66 -4.47
N ALA A 107 1.90 -14.21 -3.32
CA ALA A 107 0.87 -15.25 -3.26
C ALA A 107 -0.48 -14.77 -3.78
N VAL A 108 -0.91 -13.57 -3.37
CA VAL A 108 -2.21 -13.02 -3.78
C VAL A 108 -2.22 -12.66 -5.26
N THR A 109 -1.15 -12.04 -5.77
CA THR A 109 -1.10 -11.66 -7.18
C THR A 109 -0.96 -12.87 -8.09
N ASP A 110 -0.24 -13.91 -7.68
CA ASP A 110 -0.17 -15.18 -8.43
C ASP A 110 -1.54 -15.85 -8.48
N PHE A 111 -2.29 -15.83 -7.38
CA PHE A 111 -3.65 -16.34 -7.36
C PHE A 111 -4.55 -15.57 -8.32
N PHE A 112 -4.51 -14.24 -8.31
CA PHE A 112 -5.28 -13.43 -9.24
C PHE A 112 -4.92 -13.72 -10.70
N ASP A 113 -3.64 -13.88 -11.00
CA ASP A 113 -3.20 -14.19 -12.36
C ASP A 113 -3.77 -15.54 -12.84
N SER A 114 -3.91 -16.51 -11.94
CA SER A 114 -4.45 -17.84 -12.27
C SER A 114 -5.95 -17.83 -12.50
N VAL A 115 -6.68 -16.83 -11.96
CA VAL A 115 -8.17 -16.76 -12.03
C VAL A 115 -8.63 -15.39 -12.54
N TYR A 116 -7.81 -14.72 -13.34
CA TYR A 116 -7.99 -13.31 -13.72
C TYR A 116 -9.39 -12.96 -14.24
N ASP A 117 -9.97 -13.84 -15.06
CA ASP A 117 -11.28 -13.61 -15.64
C ASP A 117 -12.45 -14.08 -14.72
N GLU A 118 -12.16 -14.65 -13.57
CA GLU A 118 -13.15 -15.28 -12.71
C GLU A 118 -13.38 -14.57 -11.38
N VAL A 119 -12.36 -13.78 -10.91
CA VAL A 119 -12.38 -13.23 -9.55
C VAL A 119 -11.96 -11.76 -9.58
N ASP A 120 -12.79 -10.90 -8.97
CA ASP A 120 -12.53 -9.48 -8.84
C ASP A 120 -11.98 -9.08 -7.47
N LEU A 121 -12.25 -9.88 -6.43
CA LEU A 121 -11.87 -9.57 -5.06
C LEU A 121 -11.35 -10.82 -4.35
N VAL A 122 -10.23 -10.66 -3.65
CA VAL A 122 -9.67 -11.68 -2.76
C VAL A 122 -9.53 -11.08 -1.38
N THR A 123 -9.97 -11.82 -0.37
CA THR A 123 -9.70 -11.49 1.02
C THR A 123 -8.69 -12.49 1.57
N TYR A 124 -7.82 -12.02 2.44
CA TYR A 124 -6.80 -12.85 3.07
C TYR A 124 -6.79 -12.60 4.58
N ARG A 125 -6.30 -13.60 5.30
CA ARG A 125 -6.27 -13.54 6.75
C ARG A 125 -5.12 -12.66 7.22
N ILE A 126 -5.44 -11.71 8.10
CA ILE A 126 -4.44 -10.90 8.79
C ILE A 126 -4.07 -11.62 10.07
N ILE A 127 -2.78 -11.86 10.27
CA ILE A 127 -2.25 -12.38 11.51
C ILE A 127 -1.66 -11.21 12.28
N GLN A 128 -2.25 -10.91 13.43
CA GLN A 128 -1.73 -9.86 14.29
C GLN A 128 -0.73 -10.46 15.28
N TYR A 129 0.45 -9.87 15.33
CA TYR A 129 1.46 -10.22 16.33
C TYR A 129 1.46 -9.12 17.39
N TYR A 130 1.22 -9.50 18.61
CA TYR A 130 1.28 -8.58 19.74
C TYR A 130 2.66 -8.64 20.39
#